data_5a2c1d315e19182c73454bf3f9eda586
#
_entry.id   5a2c1d315e19182c73454bf3f9eda586
#
_cell.length_a   1.000
_cell.length_b   1.000
_cell.length_c   1.000
_cell.angle_alpha   90.00
_cell.angle_beta   90.00
_cell.angle_gamma   90.00
#
_symmetry.space_group_name_H-M   'P 1'
#
loop_
_entity.id
_entity.type
_entity.pdbx_description
1 polymer ?
#
loop_
_entity_poly.entity_id
_entity_poly.type
_entity_poly.pdbx_seq_one_letter_code
_entity_poly.pdbx_strand_id
1 'polypeptide(L)'
;MTQPDSAGALLSLNKARHAVSLGQRTEARRFAMEAARLDPNLEEAWLILAALGSPEASLRYLQRALEINPNSERARRGMVWALNRQAKNVQATAPIKVPVQPDITAESTSPAKVAQPVQSTASIAPTRERTQPIRPGKAKAQPV
;
A
#
# COMPACT_ATOMS: atom_id res chain seq x y z
N MET A 1 11.49 23.24 25.35
CA MET A 1 10.46 22.24 25.68
C MET A 1 9.14 22.81 25.23
N THR A 2 8.65 22.38 24.08
CA THR A 2 7.39 22.87 23.51
C THR A 2 6.26 22.21 24.30
N GLN A 3 5.42 23.01 24.95
CA GLN A 3 4.23 22.48 25.61
C GLN A 3 3.32 21.83 24.57
N PRO A 4 2.73 20.68 24.86
CA PRO A 4 1.77 20.05 23.95
C PRO A 4 0.57 20.98 23.77
N ASP A 5 0.26 21.32 22.53
CA ASP A 5 -0.94 22.08 22.19
C ASP A 5 -2.12 21.13 22.11
N SER A 6 -2.67 20.77 23.27
CA SER A 6 -3.78 19.82 23.36
C SER A 6 -5.05 20.33 22.66
N ALA A 7 -5.26 21.64 22.63
CA ALA A 7 -6.43 22.21 21.95
C ALA A 7 -6.33 22.07 20.42
N GLY A 8 -5.18 22.40 19.85
CA GLY A 8 -4.90 22.19 18.43
C GLY A 8 -4.91 20.71 18.04
N ALA A 9 -4.37 19.86 18.93
CA ALA A 9 -4.36 18.41 18.74
C ALA A 9 -5.78 17.83 18.67
N LEU A 10 -6.69 18.23 19.58
CA LEU A 10 -8.07 17.79 19.57
C LEU A 10 -8.83 18.28 18.33
N LEU A 11 -8.57 19.50 17.89
CA LEU A 11 -9.18 20.02 16.66
C LEU A 11 -8.75 19.18 15.44
N SER A 12 -7.46 18.91 15.32
CA SER A 12 -6.92 18.07 14.24
C SER A 12 -7.42 16.64 14.35
N LEU A 13 -7.56 16.08 15.55
CA LEU A 13 -8.16 14.78 15.78
C LEU A 13 -9.62 14.71 15.30
N ASN A 14 -10.43 15.71 15.60
CA ASN A 14 -11.82 15.78 15.14
C ASN A 14 -11.90 15.84 13.61
N LYS A 15 -11.03 16.61 12.96
CA LYS A 15 -10.89 16.62 11.49
C LYS A 15 -10.50 15.24 10.95
N ALA A 16 -9.57 14.54 11.62
CA ALA A 16 -9.18 13.19 11.24
C ALA A 16 -10.35 12.21 11.33
N ARG A 17 -11.11 12.23 12.41
CA ARG A 17 -12.32 11.39 12.57
C ARG A 17 -13.36 11.66 11.49
N HIS A 18 -13.60 12.93 11.19
CA HIS A 18 -14.53 13.32 10.14
C HIS A 18 -14.05 12.83 8.76
N ALA A 19 -12.77 13.01 8.44
CA ALA A 19 -12.19 12.48 7.21
C ALA A 19 -12.27 10.94 7.12
N VAL A 20 -12.11 10.22 8.24
CA VAL A 20 -12.31 8.77 8.30
C VAL A 20 -13.76 8.40 7.97
N SER A 21 -14.74 9.11 8.52
CA SER A 21 -16.17 8.85 8.25
C SER A 21 -16.57 9.09 6.80
N LEU A 22 -15.88 10.01 6.12
CA LEU A 22 -16.03 10.29 4.70
C LEU A 22 -15.21 9.35 3.78
N GLY A 23 -14.43 8.43 4.36
CA GLY A 23 -13.54 7.54 3.60
C GLY A 23 -12.30 8.23 3.01
N GLN A 24 -12.03 9.45 3.37
CA GLN A 24 -10.89 10.26 2.91
C GLN A 24 -9.60 9.86 3.66
N ARG A 25 -9.01 8.72 3.29
CA ARG A 25 -7.87 8.12 4.01
C ARG A 25 -6.64 9.01 4.06
N THR A 26 -6.34 9.72 3.00
CA THR A 26 -5.18 10.62 2.88
C THR A 26 -5.31 11.81 3.81
N GLU A 27 -6.46 12.46 3.80
CA GLU A 27 -6.77 13.59 4.68
C GLU A 27 -6.83 13.17 6.16
N ALA A 28 -7.49 12.04 6.44
CA ALA A 28 -7.55 11.48 7.77
C ALA A 28 -6.15 11.20 8.34
N ARG A 29 -5.26 10.62 7.52
CA ARG A 29 -3.88 10.37 7.93
C ARG A 29 -3.11 11.66 8.18
N ARG A 30 -3.27 12.67 7.34
CA ARG A 30 -2.64 13.98 7.50
C ARG A 30 -3.04 14.64 8.82
N PHE A 31 -4.35 14.73 9.10
CA PHE A 31 -4.85 15.33 10.33
C PHE A 31 -4.49 14.51 11.57
N ALA A 32 -4.48 13.19 11.49
CA ALA A 32 -4.04 12.35 12.60
C ALA A 32 -2.55 12.52 12.91
N MET A 33 -1.71 12.68 11.89
CA MET A 33 -0.28 13.00 12.08
C MET A 33 -0.09 14.36 12.71
N GLU A 34 -0.87 15.34 12.30
CA GLU A 34 -0.82 16.68 12.89
C GLU A 34 -1.25 16.66 14.35
N ALA A 35 -2.31 15.95 14.69
CA ALA A 35 -2.75 15.74 16.07
C ALA A 35 -1.65 15.08 16.92
N ALA A 36 -0.99 14.02 16.42
CA ALA A 36 0.09 13.34 17.11
C ALA A 36 1.36 14.19 17.27
N ARG A 37 1.59 15.17 16.37
CA ARG A 37 2.69 16.14 16.50
C ARG A 37 2.41 17.19 17.58
N LEU A 38 1.18 17.68 17.63
CA LEU A 38 0.75 18.70 18.59
C LEU A 38 0.65 18.13 20.02
N ASP A 39 0.15 16.90 20.14
CA ASP A 39 0.10 16.17 21.39
C ASP A 39 0.52 14.70 21.17
N PRO A 40 1.78 14.36 21.46
CA PRO A 40 2.27 12.98 21.31
C PRO A 40 1.64 11.99 22.30
N ASN A 41 0.99 12.45 23.37
CA ASN A 41 0.32 11.62 24.36
C ASN A 41 -1.15 11.34 24.01
N LEU A 42 -1.63 11.82 22.87
CA LEU A 42 -2.98 11.59 22.41
C LEU A 42 -3.09 10.20 21.76
N GLU A 43 -3.43 9.19 22.54
CA GLU A 43 -3.56 7.79 22.11
C GLU A 43 -4.38 7.63 20.83
N GLU A 44 -5.50 8.35 20.74
CA GLU A 44 -6.45 8.19 19.66
C GLU A 44 -5.89 8.61 18.28
N ALA A 45 -5.00 9.59 18.25
CA ALA A 45 -4.31 9.96 17.00
C ALA A 45 -3.47 8.78 16.47
N TRP A 46 -2.77 8.08 17.35
CA TRP A 46 -1.99 6.90 17.00
C TRP A 46 -2.88 5.72 16.56
N LEU A 47 -4.05 5.54 17.19
CA LEU A 47 -5.02 4.52 16.77
C LEU A 47 -5.56 4.78 15.37
N ILE A 48 -5.86 6.03 15.03
CA ILE A 48 -6.30 6.40 13.66
C ILE A 48 -5.18 6.15 12.65
N LEU A 49 -3.93 6.53 12.97
CA LEU A 49 -2.77 6.28 12.13
C LEU A 49 -2.56 4.78 11.90
N ALA A 50 -2.74 3.97 12.93
CA ALA A 50 -2.64 2.52 12.84
C ALA A 50 -3.71 1.91 11.93
N ALA A 51 -4.94 2.41 11.99
CA ALA A 51 -6.04 1.94 11.13
C ALA A 51 -5.83 2.28 9.65
N LEU A 52 -5.12 3.38 9.36
CA LEU A 52 -4.88 3.88 8.00
C LEU A 52 -3.53 3.45 7.42
N GLY A 53 -2.63 2.91 8.24
CA GLY A 53 -1.27 2.54 7.88
C GLY A 53 -1.14 1.21 7.13
N SER A 54 0.08 0.93 6.66
CA SER A 54 0.49 -0.42 6.28
C SER A 54 0.59 -1.31 7.52
N PRO A 55 0.56 -2.65 7.40
CA PRO A 55 0.66 -3.54 8.57
C PRO A 55 1.87 -3.25 9.46
N GLU A 56 3.03 -3.00 8.86
CA GLU A 56 4.26 -2.66 9.59
C GLU A 56 4.16 -1.31 10.31
N ALA A 57 3.65 -0.30 9.62
CA ALA A 57 3.44 1.02 10.23
C ALA A 57 2.38 0.96 11.34
N SER A 58 1.31 0.17 11.14
CA SER A 58 0.28 -0.04 12.15
C SER A 58 0.84 -0.60 13.45
N LEU A 59 1.75 -1.56 13.39
CA LEU A 59 2.40 -2.13 14.58
C LEU A 59 3.17 -1.06 15.37
N ARG A 60 3.93 -0.21 14.70
CA ARG A 60 4.67 0.89 15.34
C ARG A 60 3.73 1.91 16.01
N TYR A 61 2.66 2.29 15.33
CA TYR A 61 1.67 3.22 15.88
C TYR A 61 0.91 2.62 17.06
N LEU A 62 0.55 1.33 17.00
CA LEU A 62 -0.12 0.63 18.10
C LEU A 62 0.80 0.44 19.30
N GLN A 63 2.07 0.17 19.07
CA GLN A 63 3.06 0.14 20.15
C GLN A 63 3.12 1.49 20.86
N ARG A 64 3.17 2.59 20.11
CA ARG A 64 3.13 3.93 20.69
C ARG A 64 1.85 4.21 21.47
N ALA A 65 0.70 3.78 20.97
CA ALA A 65 -0.57 3.89 21.67
C ALA A 65 -0.57 3.11 23.00
N LEU A 66 0.06 1.93 23.04
CA LEU A 66 0.19 1.11 24.25
C LEU A 66 1.22 1.68 25.26
N GLU A 67 2.24 2.38 24.79
CA GLU A 67 3.15 3.12 25.68
C GLU A 67 2.42 4.24 26.41
N ILE A 68 1.49 4.92 25.75
CA ILE A 68 0.66 5.98 26.34
C ILE A 68 -0.40 5.37 27.26
N ASN A 69 -1.09 4.33 26.82
CA ASN A 69 -2.14 3.65 27.58
C ASN A 69 -1.97 2.13 27.47
N PRO A 70 -1.25 1.51 28.44
CA PRO A 70 -1.05 0.05 28.44
C PRO A 70 -2.34 -0.77 28.56
N ASN A 71 -3.41 -0.18 29.07
CA ASN A 71 -4.72 -0.83 29.26
C ASN A 71 -5.67 -0.65 28.06
N SER A 72 -5.20 -0.03 26.99
CA SER A 72 -6.02 0.19 25.80
C SER A 72 -6.41 -1.13 25.11
N GLU A 73 -7.66 -1.55 25.27
CA GLU A 73 -8.17 -2.71 24.53
C GLU A 73 -8.19 -2.49 23.01
N ARG A 74 -8.44 -1.26 22.59
CA ARG A 74 -8.46 -0.91 21.15
C ARG A 74 -7.09 -1.11 20.53
N ALA A 75 -6.03 -0.68 21.22
CA ALA A 75 -4.65 -0.87 20.75
C ALA A 75 -4.25 -2.35 20.75
N ARG A 76 -4.61 -3.12 21.80
CA ARG A 76 -4.34 -4.56 21.87
C ARG A 76 -5.02 -5.34 20.75
N ARG A 77 -6.32 -5.10 20.51
CA ARG A 77 -7.04 -5.72 19.38
C ARG A 77 -6.45 -5.34 18.04
N GLY A 78 -6.06 -4.05 17.89
CA GLY A 78 -5.36 -3.56 16.72
C GLY A 78 -4.04 -4.27 16.47
N MET A 79 -3.27 -4.54 17.53
CA MET A 79 -1.99 -5.26 17.45
C MET A 79 -2.18 -6.68 16.90
N VAL A 80 -3.12 -7.43 17.43
CA VAL A 80 -3.45 -8.78 16.95
C VAL A 80 -3.86 -8.74 15.48
N TRP A 81 -4.70 -7.79 15.11
CA TRP A 81 -5.14 -7.61 13.73
C TRP A 81 -3.98 -7.27 12.78
N ALA A 82 -3.10 -6.36 13.19
CA ALA A 82 -1.94 -5.96 12.38
C ALA A 82 -0.94 -7.10 12.20
N LEU A 83 -0.68 -7.88 13.26
CA LEU A 83 0.17 -9.08 13.20
C LEU A 83 -0.39 -10.13 12.24
N ASN A 84 -1.68 -10.43 12.33
CA ASN A 84 -2.33 -11.38 11.44
C ASN A 84 -2.28 -10.92 9.97
N ARG A 85 -2.41 -9.62 9.73
CA ARG A 85 -2.33 -9.04 8.39
C ARG A 85 -0.91 -9.07 7.85
N GLN A 86 0.08 -8.82 8.69
CA GLN A 86 1.49 -8.93 8.33
C GLN A 86 1.87 -10.38 7.97
N ALA A 87 1.45 -11.36 8.78
CA ALA A 87 1.70 -12.78 8.52
C ALA A 87 1.12 -13.22 7.17
N LYS A 88 -0.10 -12.79 6.83
CA LYS A 88 -0.70 -13.06 5.52
C LYS A 88 0.07 -12.42 4.37
N ASN A 89 0.60 -11.22 4.57
CA ASN A 89 1.39 -10.53 3.55
C ASN A 89 2.73 -11.24 3.30
N VAL A 90 3.38 -11.72 4.36
CA VAL A 90 4.63 -12.48 4.25
C VAL A 90 4.42 -13.80 3.53
N GLN A 91 3.28 -14.47 3.75
CA GLN A 91 2.94 -15.71 3.04
C GLN A 91 2.61 -15.46 1.56
N ALA A 92 2.03 -14.29 1.23
CA ALA A 92 1.75 -13.92 -0.16
C ALA A 92 3.02 -13.55 -0.95
N THR A 93 4.09 -13.16 -0.27
CA THR A 93 5.43 -12.94 -0.82
C THR A 93 6.37 -14.10 -0.49
N ALA A 94 5.84 -15.34 -0.51
CA ALA A 94 6.68 -16.53 -0.37
C ALA A 94 7.80 -16.46 -1.41
N PRO A 95 9.07 -16.66 -1.01
CA PRO A 95 10.18 -16.60 -1.94
C PRO A 95 9.92 -17.59 -3.06
N ILE A 96 10.03 -17.11 -4.28
CA ILE A 96 10.15 -17.97 -5.45
C ILE A 96 11.22 -18.98 -5.08
N LYS A 97 10.82 -20.25 -4.90
CA LYS A 97 11.77 -21.35 -4.86
C LYS A 97 12.57 -21.22 -6.15
N VAL A 98 13.74 -20.65 -6.04
CA VAL A 98 14.77 -20.82 -7.07
C VAL A 98 15.01 -22.31 -7.09
N PRO A 99 14.73 -23.04 -8.17
CA PRO A 99 15.14 -24.41 -8.23
C PRO A 99 16.66 -24.41 -8.11
N VAL A 100 17.16 -24.90 -7.00
CA VAL A 100 18.56 -25.24 -6.86
C VAL A 100 18.78 -26.32 -7.93
N GLN A 101 19.40 -25.94 -9.01
CA GLN A 101 19.93 -26.89 -9.94
C GLN A 101 21.05 -27.63 -9.20
N PRO A 102 20.99 -28.95 -9.07
CA PRO A 102 22.13 -29.69 -8.58
C PRO A 102 23.28 -29.50 -9.56
N ASP A 103 24.39 -29.05 -9.04
CA ASP A 103 25.69 -29.11 -9.67
C ASP A 103 25.88 -30.47 -10.32
N ILE A 104 25.93 -30.48 -11.63
CA ILE A 104 26.60 -31.53 -12.34
C ILE A 104 27.97 -31.00 -12.73
N THR A 105 28.88 -31.39 -11.88
CA THR A 105 30.31 -31.37 -12.09
C THR A 105 30.67 -32.18 -13.34
N ALA A 106 31.61 -31.61 -14.07
CA ALA A 106 32.64 -32.27 -14.89
C ALA A 106 32.15 -32.86 -16.24
N GLU A 107 32.77 -32.56 -17.20
CA GLU A 107 34.06 -32.75 -17.73
C GLU A 107 34.00 -32.72 -19.27
N SER A 108 34.78 -31.86 -19.79
CA SER A 108 35.62 -32.10 -20.94
C SER A 108 35.00 -32.55 -22.28
N THR A 109 35.06 -31.72 -23.20
CA THR A 109 35.83 -31.91 -24.46
C THR A 109 35.19 -31.10 -25.60
N SER A 110 35.83 -30.07 -26.01
CA SER A 110 35.78 -29.50 -27.37
C SER A 110 36.37 -30.54 -28.36
N PRO A 111 36.21 -30.45 -29.66
CA PRO A 111 35.99 -29.28 -30.46
C PRO A 111 35.16 -29.45 -31.74
N ALA A 112 34.84 -28.33 -32.32
CA ALA A 112 34.90 -28.02 -33.74
C ALA A 112 33.66 -28.25 -34.61
N LYS A 113 33.27 -27.17 -35.19
CA LYS A 113 33.27 -26.82 -36.59
C LYS A 113 31.88 -26.65 -37.27
N VAL A 114 31.70 -25.40 -37.62
CA VAL A 114 31.22 -24.93 -38.92
C VAL A 114 29.74 -25.16 -39.27
N ALA A 115 29.01 -24.13 -39.34
CA ALA A 115 28.45 -23.52 -40.53
C ALA A 115 27.17 -22.70 -40.20
N GLN A 116 27.29 -21.43 -40.41
CA GLN A 116 26.20 -20.62 -41.00
C GLN A 116 26.09 -21.01 -42.48
N PRO A 117 25.13 -20.58 -43.25
CA PRO A 117 24.23 -19.44 -43.08
C PRO A 117 22.82 -19.67 -43.66
N VAL A 118 22.13 -18.55 -43.77
CA VAL A 118 21.20 -18.02 -44.80
C VAL A 118 19.70 -18.06 -44.45
N GLN A 119 19.29 -16.82 -44.39
CA GLN A 119 18.27 -16.14 -45.21
C GLN A 119 16.88 -16.80 -45.20
N SER A 120 15.87 -16.16 -45.06
CA SER A 120 15.36 -14.96 -45.71
C SER A 120 13.89 -14.79 -45.36
N THR A 121 13.50 -13.61 -45.40
CA THR A 121 12.30 -12.97 -45.95
C THR A 121 11.08 -12.91 -45.02
N ALA A 122 10.87 -11.70 -44.60
CA ALA A 122 9.83 -10.80 -45.09
C ALA A 122 8.38 -11.36 -45.01
N SER A 123 7.57 -10.73 -44.24
CA SER A 123 6.36 -10.11 -44.80
C SER A 123 5.49 -9.46 -43.72
N ILE A 124 5.40 -8.18 -43.81
CA ILE A 124 4.18 -7.36 -43.93
C ILE A 124 3.20 -7.42 -42.75
N ALA A 125 3.14 -6.25 -42.13
CA ALA A 125 1.99 -5.77 -41.39
C ALA A 125 0.70 -5.77 -42.26
N PRO A 126 -0.45 -5.83 -41.62
CA PRO A 126 -1.27 -4.63 -41.76
C PRO A 126 -1.92 -4.17 -40.45
N THR A 127 -1.74 -2.91 -40.22
CA THR A 127 -2.68 -1.92 -39.70
C THR A 127 -4.11 -2.44 -39.59
N ARG A 128 -4.62 -2.49 -38.36
CA ARG A 128 -6.05 -2.36 -38.15
C ARG A 128 -6.30 -1.21 -37.19
N GLU A 129 -6.46 -0.11 -37.79
CA GLU A 129 -7.25 1.03 -37.39
C GLU A 129 -8.62 0.53 -36.87
N ARG A 130 -8.87 0.73 -35.61
CA ARG A 130 -10.18 0.50 -35.02
C ARG A 130 -10.74 1.81 -34.55
N THR A 131 -11.42 2.45 -35.46
CA THR A 131 -12.38 3.51 -35.33
C THR A 131 -13.25 3.33 -34.08
N GLN A 132 -13.22 4.31 -33.21
CA GLN A 132 -14.19 4.45 -32.12
C GLN A 132 -15.48 5.04 -32.68
N PRO A 133 -16.64 4.50 -32.35
CA PRO A 133 -17.89 5.19 -32.61
C PRO A 133 -18.17 6.20 -31.49
N ILE A 134 -18.28 7.43 -31.92
CA ILE A 134 -18.80 8.58 -31.20
C ILE A 134 -20.26 8.31 -30.83
N ARG A 135 -20.58 8.32 -29.55
CA ARG A 135 -21.98 8.36 -29.12
C ARG A 135 -22.44 9.81 -29.03
N PRO A 136 -23.49 10.20 -29.74
CA PRO A 136 -24.06 11.53 -29.63
C PRO A 136 -24.87 11.69 -28.34
N GLY A 137 -24.72 12.86 -27.76
CA GLY A 137 -25.44 13.31 -26.58
C GLY A 137 -26.94 13.35 -26.80
N LYS A 138 -27.68 12.95 -25.77
CA LYS A 138 -29.10 13.31 -25.66
C LYS A 138 -29.22 14.46 -24.68
N ALA A 139 -29.37 15.62 -25.28
CA ALA A 139 -30.01 16.74 -24.62
C ALA A 139 -31.46 16.35 -24.26
N LYS A 140 -31.84 16.57 -23.03
CA LYS A 140 -33.26 16.56 -22.69
C LYS A 140 -33.60 17.85 -21.98
N ALA A 141 -34.36 18.61 -22.72
CA ALA A 141 -35.00 19.86 -22.38
C ALA A 141 -35.89 19.73 -21.12
N GLN A 142 -35.89 20.80 -20.37
CA GLN A 142 -36.97 21.09 -19.41
C GLN A 142 -38.20 21.55 -20.14
N PRO A 143 -39.39 21.32 -19.60
CA PRO A 143 -40.45 22.28 -19.70
C PRO A 143 -41.03 22.68 -18.34
N VAL A 144 -41.20 23.94 -18.18
CA VAL A 144 -42.22 24.74 -17.49
C VAL A 144 -42.71 24.26 -16.12
#